data_553f61825a3c50bb5bed2482bf135dd9
#
_entry.id   553f61825a3c50bb5bed2482bf135dd9
#
_cell.length_a   1.000
_cell.length_b   1.000
_cell.length_c   1.000
_cell.angle_alpha   90.00
_cell.angle_beta   90.00
_cell.angle_gamma   90.00
#
_symmetry.space_group_name_H-M   'P 1'
#
loop_
_entity.id
_entity.type
_entity.pdbx_description
1 polymer ?
#
loop_
_entity_poly.entity_id
_entity_poly.type
_entity_poly.pdbx_seq_one_letter_code
_entity_poly.pdbx_strand_id
1 'polypeptide(L)'
;MRTGFWLLLIEYEMNTKLNENIESILSLEISDERKSVLQLLIDYIKSKREKGQPIRLNFICTHNSRRSQFSQIWAQTAADYFEIPAFCYSGGVEVTACNERTIHSLERSGFIISKHGHSNPIYFILHEKDARPIIVFSKLYDDVINPHGIFATIMTCSHADENCPFIPGSEARIPVRYEDPKEFDDTDLESQKYDERSKQIASEMFYVFSRV
;
A
#
# COMPACT_ATOMS: atom_id res chain seq x y z
N MET A 1 37.07 -31.92 -13.20
CA MET A 1 35.63 -31.94 -12.90
C MET A 1 35.22 -30.52 -12.50
N ARG A 2 34.54 -29.80 -13.41
CA ARG A 2 34.05 -28.45 -13.18
C ARG A 2 32.58 -28.57 -12.77
N THR A 3 32.30 -28.36 -11.48
CA THR A 3 30.95 -28.25 -11.00
C THR A 3 30.43 -26.86 -11.41
N GLY A 4 29.56 -26.88 -12.44
CA GLY A 4 28.83 -25.68 -12.86
C GLY A 4 27.86 -25.25 -11.77
N PHE A 5 28.14 -24.12 -11.17
CA PHE A 5 27.22 -23.38 -10.30
C PHE A 5 26.16 -22.74 -11.24
N TRP A 6 25.05 -23.43 -11.44
CA TRP A 6 23.88 -22.82 -12.07
C TRP A 6 23.25 -21.91 -11.02
N LEU A 7 23.63 -20.61 -11.04
CA LEU A 7 22.80 -19.57 -10.50
C LEU A 7 21.50 -19.61 -11.34
N LEU A 8 20.46 -20.19 -10.79
CA LEU A 8 19.11 -19.91 -11.16
C LEU A 8 18.87 -18.45 -10.75
N LEU A 9 19.13 -17.53 -11.67
CA LEU A 9 18.49 -16.22 -11.70
C LEU A 9 17.00 -16.57 -11.92
N ILE A 10 16.24 -16.63 -10.84
CA ILE A 10 14.79 -16.54 -10.90
C ILE A 10 14.56 -15.09 -11.37
N GLU A 11 14.42 -14.93 -12.70
CA GLU A 11 13.92 -13.69 -13.27
C GLU A 11 12.51 -13.49 -12.68
N TYR A 12 12.38 -12.45 -11.90
CA TYR A 12 11.16 -12.01 -11.28
C TYR A 12 10.23 -11.51 -12.41
N GLU A 13 9.42 -12.42 -12.97
CA GLU A 13 8.44 -12.08 -14.01
C GLU A 13 7.24 -11.40 -13.38
N MET A 14 7.36 -10.10 -13.14
CA MET A 14 6.20 -9.27 -12.84
C MET A 14 5.23 -9.28 -14.03
N ASN A 15 3.92 -9.19 -13.77
CA ASN A 15 2.92 -9.06 -14.81
C ASN A 15 3.26 -7.88 -15.74
N THR A 16 3.41 -8.14 -17.05
CA THR A 16 3.84 -7.16 -18.06
C THR A 16 3.07 -5.83 -17.96
N LYS A 17 1.76 -5.89 -17.78
CA LYS A 17 0.90 -4.69 -17.63
C LYS A 17 1.23 -3.91 -16.35
N LEU A 18 1.49 -4.58 -15.24
CA LEU A 18 1.86 -3.94 -13.99
C LEU A 18 3.24 -3.30 -14.10
N ASN A 19 4.19 -3.95 -14.78
CA ASN A 19 5.52 -3.39 -15.05
C ASN A 19 5.45 -2.11 -15.86
N GLU A 20 4.72 -2.09 -16.97
CA GLU A 20 4.50 -0.90 -17.79
C GLU A 20 3.89 0.24 -16.96
N ASN A 21 2.96 -0.09 -16.07
CA ASN A 21 2.35 0.88 -15.16
C ASN A 21 3.36 1.41 -14.14
N ILE A 22 4.18 0.56 -13.54
CA ILE A 22 5.24 0.95 -12.61
C ILE A 22 6.27 1.86 -13.30
N GLU A 23 6.71 1.56 -14.51
CA GLU A 23 7.60 2.44 -15.29
C GLU A 23 6.98 3.84 -15.49
N SER A 24 5.68 3.88 -15.83
CA SER A 24 4.94 5.14 -15.92
C SER A 24 4.88 5.88 -14.58
N ILE A 25 4.68 5.16 -13.47
CA ILE A 25 4.62 5.71 -12.11
C ILE A 25 5.97 6.29 -11.68
N LEU A 26 7.06 5.60 -11.96
CA LEU A 26 8.43 6.04 -11.63
C LEU A 26 8.83 7.32 -12.37
N SER A 27 8.19 7.62 -13.50
CA SER A 27 8.44 8.85 -14.28
C SER A 27 7.65 10.07 -13.78
N LEU A 28 6.73 9.89 -12.81
CA LEU A 28 5.90 10.99 -12.31
C LEU A 28 6.67 11.92 -11.38
N GLU A 29 6.51 13.21 -11.60
CA GLU A 29 7.00 14.22 -10.68
C GLU A 29 6.11 14.31 -9.43
N ILE A 30 6.74 14.33 -8.28
CA ILE A 30 6.10 14.58 -6.98
C ILE A 30 6.45 16.01 -6.56
N SER A 31 5.44 16.80 -6.18
CA SER A 31 5.67 18.17 -5.74
C SER A 31 6.54 18.23 -4.47
N ASP A 32 7.27 19.32 -4.29
CA ASP A 32 8.14 19.47 -3.12
C ASP A 32 7.35 19.51 -1.81
N GLU A 33 6.10 20.00 -1.85
CA GLU A 33 5.18 19.92 -0.72
C GLU A 33 4.90 18.45 -0.34
N ARG A 34 4.58 17.61 -1.32
CA ARG A 34 4.34 16.17 -1.08
C ARG A 34 5.62 15.45 -0.63
N LYS A 35 6.77 15.77 -1.23
CA LYS A 35 8.06 15.22 -0.77
C LYS A 35 8.32 15.53 0.70
N SER A 36 8.00 16.75 1.16
CA SER A 36 8.15 17.15 2.56
C SER A 36 7.24 16.32 3.50
N VAL A 37 6.01 16.02 3.08
CA VAL A 37 5.09 15.14 3.82
C VAL A 37 5.64 13.71 3.89
N LEU A 38 6.16 13.20 2.78
CA LEU A 38 6.68 11.83 2.68
C LEU A 38 8.01 11.65 3.41
N GLN A 39 8.76 12.74 3.67
CA GLN A 39 10.05 12.66 4.34
C GLN A 39 9.98 12.00 5.71
N LEU A 40 8.92 12.24 6.48
CA LEU A 40 8.71 11.59 7.78
C LEU A 40 8.63 10.06 7.68
N LEU A 41 7.98 9.56 6.62
CA LEU A 41 7.88 8.13 6.38
C LEU A 41 9.22 7.55 5.93
N ILE A 42 9.95 8.26 5.06
CA ILE A 42 11.30 7.90 4.62
C ILE A 42 12.24 7.80 5.83
N ASP A 43 12.25 8.81 6.69
CA ASP A 43 13.12 8.86 7.87
C ASP A 43 12.82 7.73 8.86
N TYR A 44 11.53 7.42 9.05
CA TYR A 44 11.12 6.28 9.87
C TYR A 44 11.67 4.96 9.30
N ILE A 45 11.46 4.69 8.02
CA ILE A 45 11.89 3.44 7.38
C ILE A 45 13.44 3.33 7.43
N LYS A 46 14.16 4.41 7.10
CA LYS A 46 15.63 4.46 7.22
C LYS A 46 16.12 4.13 8.64
N SER A 47 15.53 4.77 9.64
CA SER A 47 15.89 4.53 11.05
C SER A 47 15.68 3.06 11.45
N LYS A 48 14.61 2.41 10.98
CA LYS A 48 14.38 0.99 11.22
C LYS A 48 15.41 0.11 10.53
N ARG A 49 15.72 0.41 9.28
CA ARG A 49 16.71 -0.33 8.49
C ARG A 49 18.10 -0.23 9.09
N GLU A 50 18.54 0.98 9.45
CA GLU A 50 19.83 1.22 10.09
C GLU A 50 20.01 0.47 11.42
N LYS A 51 18.92 0.31 12.19
CA LYS A 51 18.89 -0.41 13.46
C LYS A 51 18.69 -1.92 13.30
N GLY A 52 18.54 -2.44 12.07
CA GLY A 52 18.21 -3.84 11.82
C GLY A 52 16.85 -4.26 12.42
N GLN A 53 15.91 -3.32 12.55
CA GLN A 53 14.61 -3.56 13.13
C GLN A 53 13.55 -3.83 12.04
N PRO A 54 12.50 -4.61 12.34
CA PRO A 54 11.43 -4.86 11.38
C PRO A 54 10.71 -3.56 11.00
N ILE A 55 10.47 -3.37 9.70
CA ILE A 55 9.67 -2.27 9.15
C ILE A 55 8.23 -2.76 9.08
N ARG A 56 7.35 -2.19 9.89
CA ARG A 56 5.91 -2.49 9.89
C ARG A 56 5.14 -1.19 9.75
N LEU A 57 4.32 -1.11 8.71
CA LEU A 57 3.55 0.08 8.34
C LEU A 57 2.06 -0.27 8.34
N ASN A 58 1.26 0.41 9.17
CA ASN A 58 -0.19 0.23 9.18
C ASN A 58 -0.88 1.49 8.65
N PHE A 59 -1.43 1.40 7.44
CA PHE A 59 -2.13 2.49 6.76
C PHE A 59 -3.57 2.57 7.23
N ILE A 60 -4.00 3.72 7.76
CA ILE A 60 -5.32 3.88 8.38
C ILE A 60 -6.12 4.98 7.67
N CYS A 61 -7.38 4.66 7.37
CA CYS A 61 -8.41 5.62 6.98
C CYS A 61 -9.68 5.35 7.80
N THR A 62 -10.80 6.04 7.54
CA THR A 62 -12.02 5.85 8.30
C THR A 62 -12.56 4.42 8.20
N HIS A 63 -12.82 3.93 6.98
CA HIS A 63 -13.55 2.67 6.76
C HIS A 63 -12.68 1.49 6.28
N ASN A 64 -11.36 1.66 6.17
CA ASN A 64 -10.47 0.67 5.53
C ASN A 64 -11.04 0.13 4.19
N SER A 65 -11.48 1.04 3.34
CA SER A 65 -12.24 0.71 2.13
C SER A 65 -11.55 1.11 0.82
N ARG A 66 -10.83 2.26 0.81
CA ARG A 66 -10.20 2.84 -0.39
C ARG A 66 -8.75 3.24 -0.14
N ARG A 67 -8.51 4.42 0.44
CA ARG A 67 -7.17 5.05 0.58
C ARG A 67 -6.17 4.18 1.31
N SER A 68 -6.52 3.61 2.45
CA SER A 68 -5.63 2.72 3.22
C SER A 68 -5.38 1.39 2.50
N GLN A 69 -6.35 0.88 1.73
CA GLN A 69 -6.18 -0.32 0.91
C GLN A 69 -5.19 -0.07 -0.24
N PHE A 70 -5.40 1.01 -1.01
CA PHE A 70 -4.42 1.42 -2.03
C PHE A 70 -3.02 1.59 -1.44
N SER A 71 -2.92 2.26 -0.28
CA SER A 71 -1.64 2.52 0.35
C SER A 71 -0.94 1.24 0.81
N GLN A 72 -1.64 0.29 1.42
CA GLN A 72 -1.09 -1.02 1.80
C GLN A 72 -0.54 -1.74 0.57
N ILE A 73 -1.35 -1.83 -0.49
CA ILE A 73 -1.02 -2.62 -1.68
C ILE A 73 0.18 -2.01 -2.40
N TRP A 74 0.15 -0.72 -2.69
CA TRP A 74 1.24 -0.06 -3.40
C TRP A 74 2.51 0.06 -2.57
N ALA A 75 2.40 0.25 -1.24
CA ALA A 75 3.56 0.24 -0.36
C ALA A 75 4.24 -1.14 -0.29
N GLN A 76 3.45 -2.23 -0.21
CA GLN A 76 4.03 -3.57 -0.23
C GLN A 76 4.68 -3.87 -1.60
N THR A 77 3.99 -3.53 -2.69
CA THR A 77 4.54 -3.70 -4.05
C THR A 77 5.84 -2.91 -4.24
N ALA A 78 5.90 -1.66 -3.76
CA ALA A 78 7.12 -0.86 -3.84
C ALA A 78 8.25 -1.43 -2.95
N ALA A 79 7.92 -1.93 -1.75
CA ALA A 79 8.90 -2.57 -0.86
C ALA A 79 9.49 -3.81 -1.53
N ASP A 80 8.65 -4.66 -2.13
CA ASP A 80 9.10 -5.87 -2.83
C ASP A 80 9.92 -5.51 -4.07
N TYR A 81 9.51 -4.51 -4.86
CA TYR A 81 10.22 -4.01 -6.03
C TYR A 81 11.65 -3.51 -5.70
N PHE A 82 11.83 -2.82 -4.58
CA PHE A 82 13.14 -2.33 -4.12
C PHE A 82 13.86 -3.30 -3.18
N GLU A 83 13.36 -4.52 -3.03
CA GLU A 83 13.92 -5.57 -2.15
C GLU A 83 14.09 -5.11 -0.69
N ILE A 84 13.17 -4.27 -0.21
CA ILE A 84 13.18 -3.77 1.16
C ILE A 84 12.25 -4.65 2.02
N PRO A 85 12.76 -5.34 3.05
CA PRO A 85 11.97 -6.24 3.88
C PRO A 85 11.00 -5.45 4.80
N ALA A 86 9.89 -5.00 4.24
CA ALA A 86 8.83 -4.31 4.95
C ALA A 86 7.53 -5.11 4.93
N PHE A 87 6.70 -4.89 5.95
CA PHE A 87 5.37 -5.48 6.08
C PHE A 87 4.35 -4.36 6.14
N CYS A 88 3.49 -4.31 5.12
CA CYS A 88 2.47 -3.29 4.96
C CYS A 88 1.08 -3.86 5.29
N TYR A 89 0.36 -3.14 6.15
CA TYR A 89 -0.96 -3.49 6.65
C TYR A 89 -1.92 -2.34 6.41
N SER A 90 -3.21 -2.58 6.58
CA SER A 90 -4.20 -1.51 6.61
C SER A 90 -5.29 -1.75 7.64
N GLY A 91 -5.93 -0.68 8.06
CA GLY A 91 -7.04 -0.73 8.99
C GLY A 91 -7.93 0.50 8.88
N GLY A 92 -9.05 0.45 9.58
CA GLY A 92 -9.99 1.54 9.69
C GLY A 92 -10.40 1.83 11.13
N VAL A 93 -11.05 2.95 11.33
CA VAL A 93 -11.75 3.26 12.60
C VAL A 93 -13.07 2.50 12.64
N GLU A 94 -13.62 2.21 11.47
CA GLU A 94 -14.86 1.47 11.26
C GLU A 94 -14.65 0.37 10.20
N VAL A 95 -15.46 -0.69 10.30
CA VAL A 95 -15.46 -1.79 9.34
C VAL A 95 -16.65 -1.66 8.40
N THR A 96 -16.40 -1.77 7.10
CA THR A 96 -17.42 -1.84 6.05
C THR A 96 -17.10 -3.00 5.09
N ALA A 97 -16.57 -2.68 3.92
CA ALA A 97 -15.98 -3.60 2.96
C ALA A 97 -14.88 -2.89 2.16
N CYS A 98 -13.90 -3.64 1.65
CA CYS A 98 -13.02 -3.11 0.62
C CYS A 98 -13.88 -2.75 -0.60
N ASN A 99 -13.81 -1.49 -1.06
CA ASN A 99 -14.67 -0.99 -2.12
C ASN A 99 -14.32 -1.66 -3.46
N GLU A 100 -15.31 -2.17 -4.18
CA GLU A 100 -15.08 -2.86 -5.46
C GLU A 100 -14.44 -1.95 -6.51
N ARG A 101 -14.72 -0.63 -6.49
CA ARG A 101 -14.06 0.35 -7.37
C ARG A 101 -12.55 0.44 -7.11
N THR A 102 -12.14 0.27 -5.84
CA THR A 102 -10.71 0.15 -5.47
C THR A 102 -10.10 -1.08 -6.13
N ILE A 103 -10.79 -2.21 -6.07
CA ILE A 103 -10.34 -3.48 -6.66
C ILE A 103 -10.26 -3.36 -8.20
N HIS A 104 -11.31 -2.83 -8.85
CA HIS A 104 -11.30 -2.64 -10.29
C HIS A 104 -10.18 -1.70 -10.76
N SER A 105 -9.84 -0.66 -9.99
CA SER A 105 -8.70 0.21 -10.30
C SER A 105 -7.36 -0.53 -10.23
N LEU A 106 -7.20 -1.43 -9.26
CA LEU A 106 -6.00 -2.28 -9.14
C LEU A 106 -5.92 -3.32 -10.29
N GLU A 107 -7.04 -3.90 -10.69
CA GLU A 107 -7.11 -4.79 -11.87
C GLU A 107 -6.72 -4.04 -13.15
N ARG A 108 -7.20 -2.81 -13.32
CA ARG A 108 -6.77 -1.94 -14.44
C ARG A 108 -5.29 -1.60 -14.37
N SER A 109 -4.73 -1.52 -13.16
CA SER A 109 -3.30 -1.31 -12.96
C SER A 109 -2.44 -2.55 -13.26
N GLY A 110 -3.05 -3.74 -13.40
CA GLY A 110 -2.38 -4.97 -13.78
C GLY A 110 -2.16 -5.97 -12.64
N PHE A 111 -2.73 -5.74 -11.46
CA PHE A 111 -2.70 -6.74 -10.39
C PHE A 111 -3.56 -7.96 -10.72
N ILE A 112 -3.11 -9.13 -10.27
CA ILE A 112 -3.89 -10.36 -10.33
C ILE A 112 -4.66 -10.47 -9.01
N ILE A 113 -6.00 -10.56 -9.10
CA ILE A 113 -6.86 -10.48 -7.91
C ILE A 113 -7.80 -11.67 -7.85
N SER A 114 -7.92 -12.29 -6.68
CA SER A 114 -8.95 -13.26 -6.38
C SER A 114 -9.78 -12.83 -5.18
N LYS A 115 -11.10 -13.09 -5.22
CA LYS A 115 -12.10 -12.67 -4.24
C LYS A 115 -12.70 -13.89 -3.53
N HIS A 116 -12.80 -13.83 -2.20
CA HIS A 116 -13.44 -14.85 -1.37
C HIS A 116 -14.42 -14.21 -0.39
N GLY A 117 -15.65 -14.74 -0.33
CA GLY A 117 -16.74 -14.22 0.53
C GLY A 117 -17.61 -13.17 -0.16
N HIS A 118 -18.58 -12.60 0.57
CA HIS A 118 -19.65 -11.77 0.02
C HIS A 118 -19.76 -10.37 0.66
N SER A 119 -20.12 -10.26 1.93
CA SER A 119 -20.43 -8.97 2.57
C SER A 119 -19.20 -8.10 2.87
N ASN A 120 -18.12 -8.73 3.33
CA ASN A 120 -16.80 -8.12 3.50
C ASN A 120 -15.76 -9.09 2.91
N PRO A 121 -15.66 -9.17 1.58
CA PRO A 121 -14.83 -10.18 0.94
C PRO A 121 -13.35 -9.96 1.25
N ILE A 122 -12.63 -11.08 1.34
CA ILE A 122 -11.18 -11.10 1.40
C ILE A 122 -10.66 -11.16 -0.02
N TYR A 123 -9.76 -10.25 -0.35
CA TYR A 123 -9.05 -10.25 -1.63
C TYR A 123 -7.60 -10.67 -1.42
N PHE A 124 -7.12 -11.54 -2.30
CA PHE A 124 -5.72 -11.93 -2.42
C PHE A 124 -5.18 -11.25 -3.68
N ILE A 125 -4.24 -10.34 -3.49
CA ILE A 125 -3.68 -9.50 -4.55
C ILE A 125 -2.24 -9.88 -4.79
N LEU A 126 -1.93 -10.20 -6.04
CA LEU A 126 -0.60 -10.58 -6.49
C LEU A 126 -0.07 -9.50 -7.45
N HIS A 127 1.16 -9.07 -7.24
CA HIS A 127 1.90 -8.23 -8.20
C HIS A 127 2.64 -9.09 -9.23
N GLU A 128 2.86 -10.38 -8.93
CA GLU A 128 3.38 -11.40 -9.83
C GLU A 128 2.78 -12.77 -9.51
N LYS A 129 2.93 -13.74 -10.43
CA LYS A 129 2.24 -15.03 -10.35
C LYS A 129 2.60 -15.87 -9.13
N ASP A 130 3.87 -15.85 -8.73
CA ASP A 130 4.40 -16.67 -7.65
C ASP A 130 4.71 -15.88 -6.38
N ALA A 131 4.29 -14.61 -6.33
CA ALA A 131 4.46 -13.74 -5.15
C ALA A 131 3.60 -14.19 -3.97
N ARG A 132 4.04 -13.82 -2.78
CA ARG A 132 3.19 -13.91 -1.59
C ARG A 132 2.01 -12.94 -1.75
N PRO A 133 0.76 -13.41 -1.62
CA PRO A 133 -0.40 -12.56 -1.79
C PRO A 133 -0.49 -11.48 -0.70
N ILE A 134 -0.80 -10.26 -1.13
CA ILE A 134 -1.21 -9.18 -0.24
C ILE A 134 -2.68 -9.43 0.09
N ILE A 135 -2.98 -9.66 1.37
CA ILE A 135 -4.34 -9.96 1.84
C ILE A 135 -5.01 -8.66 2.27
N VAL A 136 -6.16 -8.36 1.67
CA VAL A 136 -6.93 -7.15 1.95
C VAL A 136 -8.41 -7.43 2.15
N PHE A 137 -8.99 -6.80 3.15
CA PHE A 137 -10.41 -6.72 3.46
C PHE A 137 -10.62 -5.56 4.44
N SER A 138 -11.82 -5.07 4.61
CA SER A 138 -12.07 -4.01 5.59
C SER A 138 -12.01 -4.58 7.01
N LYS A 139 -11.18 -3.99 7.86
CA LYS A 139 -10.95 -4.41 9.25
C LYS A 139 -10.57 -3.21 10.12
N LEU A 140 -10.72 -3.35 11.41
CA LEU A 140 -10.24 -2.34 12.36
C LEU A 140 -8.71 -2.24 12.34
N TYR A 141 -8.20 -1.08 12.75
CA TYR A 141 -6.74 -0.84 12.79
C TYR A 141 -6.00 -1.77 13.78
N ASP A 142 -6.70 -2.31 14.77
CA ASP A 142 -6.21 -3.25 15.81
C ASP A 142 -6.66 -4.70 15.58
N ASP A 143 -7.15 -5.02 14.38
CA ASP A 143 -7.48 -6.39 14.00
C ASP A 143 -6.28 -7.34 14.22
N VAL A 144 -6.56 -8.60 14.57
CA VAL A 144 -5.54 -9.62 14.88
C VAL A 144 -4.54 -9.87 13.76
N ILE A 145 -4.89 -9.56 12.50
CA ILE A 145 -3.99 -9.67 11.34
C ILE A 145 -3.04 -8.47 11.24
N ASN A 146 -3.40 -7.34 11.85
CA ASN A 146 -2.59 -6.13 11.84
C ASN A 146 -1.40 -6.24 12.81
N PRO A 147 -0.38 -5.40 12.71
CA PRO A 147 0.82 -5.56 13.50
C PRO A 147 0.55 -5.34 15.00
N HIS A 148 1.02 -6.29 15.81
CA HIS A 148 1.09 -6.16 17.25
C HIS A 148 2.53 -5.84 17.65
N GLY A 149 2.73 -4.89 18.54
CA GLY A 149 4.05 -4.44 18.98
C GLY A 149 4.50 -3.15 18.29
N ILE A 150 5.73 -3.06 17.83
CA ILE A 150 6.31 -1.82 17.31
C ILE A 150 6.03 -1.66 15.82
N PHE A 151 5.34 -0.60 15.42
CA PHE A 151 5.01 -0.24 14.03
C PHE A 151 4.76 1.27 13.88
N ALA A 152 4.76 1.76 12.63
CA ALA A 152 4.26 3.10 12.34
C ALA A 152 2.82 3.05 11.85
N THR A 153 2.04 4.02 12.28
CA THR A 153 0.68 4.30 11.81
C THR A 153 0.72 5.41 10.77
N ILE A 154 0.29 5.13 9.54
CA ILE A 154 0.22 6.10 8.45
C ILE A 154 -1.23 6.52 8.26
N MET A 155 -1.53 7.79 8.58
CA MET A 155 -2.89 8.33 8.52
C MET A 155 -3.19 8.81 7.09
N THR A 156 -4.05 8.08 6.38
CA THR A 156 -4.31 8.33 4.95
C THR A 156 -5.52 9.23 4.69
N CYS A 157 -6.18 9.74 5.74
CA CYS A 157 -7.24 10.75 5.62
C CYS A 157 -7.30 11.64 6.87
N SER A 158 -7.84 12.86 6.71
CA SER A 158 -7.98 13.84 7.78
C SER A 158 -8.85 13.32 8.92
N HIS A 159 -10.00 12.71 8.60
CA HIS A 159 -10.92 12.20 9.61
C HIS A 159 -10.27 11.15 10.53
N ALA A 160 -9.52 10.18 9.95
CA ALA A 160 -8.82 9.19 10.77
C ALA A 160 -7.67 9.84 11.56
N ASP A 161 -7.01 10.83 11.00
CA ASP A 161 -5.91 11.54 11.68
C ASP A 161 -6.40 12.36 12.87
N GLU A 162 -7.56 12.96 12.78
CA GLU A 162 -8.13 13.80 13.85
C GLU A 162 -8.88 12.99 14.91
N ASN A 163 -9.55 11.90 14.52
CA ASN A 163 -10.48 11.16 15.36
C ASN A 163 -10.00 9.77 15.79
N CYS A 164 -8.91 9.26 15.21
CA CYS A 164 -8.36 7.97 15.64
C CYS A 164 -7.72 8.12 17.02
N PRO A 165 -8.11 7.29 18.00
CA PRO A 165 -7.55 7.34 19.35
C PRO A 165 -6.06 6.98 19.36
N PHE A 166 -5.47 7.00 20.54
CA PHE A 166 -4.15 6.43 20.76
C PHE A 166 -4.14 4.94 20.34
N ILE A 167 -3.19 4.58 19.47
CA ILE A 167 -3.05 3.21 18.97
C ILE A 167 -1.91 2.53 19.72
N PRO A 168 -2.19 1.55 20.61
CA PRO A 168 -1.15 0.84 21.33
C PRO A 168 -0.15 0.16 20.40
N GLY A 169 1.14 0.32 20.69
CA GLY A 169 2.22 -0.24 19.87
C GLY A 169 2.66 0.63 18.68
N SER A 170 1.90 1.67 18.34
CA SER A 170 2.33 2.66 17.35
C SER A 170 3.41 3.56 17.95
N GLU A 171 4.62 3.48 17.42
CA GLU A 171 5.75 4.33 17.85
C GLU A 171 5.87 5.63 17.03
N ALA A 172 5.21 5.67 15.89
CA ALA A 172 5.15 6.85 15.03
C ALA A 172 3.77 6.99 14.39
N ARG A 173 3.23 8.21 14.38
CA ARG A 173 2.01 8.58 13.67
C ARG A 173 2.38 9.57 12.58
N ILE A 174 2.23 9.15 11.33
CA ILE A 174 2.70 9.87 10.15
C ILE A 174 1.50 10.23 9.27
N PRO A 175 1.15 11.52 9.12
CA PRO A 175 0.05 11.95 8.28
C PRO A 175 0.48 11.98 6.81
N VAL A 176 -0.01 11.04 6.00
CA VAL A 176 0.11 11.02 4.54
C VAL A 176 -1.30 10.99 3.95
N ARG A 177 -1.96 12.15 4.00
CA ARG A 177 -3.38 12.27 3.68
C ARG A 177 -3.63 12.32 2.17
N TYR A 178 -4.75 11.74 1.76
CA TYR A 178 -5.24 11.71 0.39
C TYR A 178 -6.72 12.09 0.33
N GLU A 179 -7.13 12.76 -0.74
CA GLU A 179 -8.54 13.00 -1.04
C GLU A 179 -9.26 11.69 -1.33
N ASP A 180 -10.52 11.59 -0.92
CA ASP A 180 -11.32 10.38 -1.14
C ASP A 180 -11.90 10.39 -2.56
N PRO A 181 -11.64 9.37 -3.39
CA PRO A 181 -12.27 9.26 -4.70
C PRO A 181 -13.79 9.02 -4.63
N LYS A 182 -14.34 8.75 -3.44
CA LYS A 182 -15.78 8.53 -3.20
C LYS A 182 -16.66 9.66 -3.73
N GLU A 183 -16.16 10.88 -3.77
CA GLU A 183 -16.91 12.04 -4.28
C GLU A 183 -17.37 11.86 -5.73
N PHE A 184 -16.72 10.95 -6.46
CA PHE A 184 -17.02 10.64 -7.86
C PHE A 184 -17.77 9.33 -8.04
N ASP A 185 -18.19 8.66 -6.94
CA ASP A 185 -19.00 7.43 -7.03
C ASP A 185 -20.27 7.69 -7.86
N ASP A 186 -20.59 6.73 -8.73
CA ASP A 186 -21.77 6.76 -9.61
C ASP A 186 -21.77 7.92 -10.65
N THR A 187 -20.62 8.49 -10.98
CA THR A 187 -20.43 9.50 -12.04
C THR A 187 -19.62 8.94 -13.21
N ASP A 188 -19.68 9.62 -14.37
CA ASP A 188 -18.84 9.28 -15.54
C ASP A 188 -17.33 9.38 -15.28
N LEU A 189 -16.92 10.09 -14.22
CA LEU A 189 -15.51 10.27 -13.83
C LEU A 189 -15.03 9.23 -12.81
N GLU A 190 -15.89 8.37 -12.31
CA GLU A 190 -15.61 7.42 -11.24
C GLU A 190 -14.32 6.63 -11.49
N SER A 191 -14.26 5.87 -12.58
CA SER A 191 -13.12 5.03 -12.89
C SER A 191 -11.83 5.84 -13.02
N GLN A 192 -11.88 6.99 -13.68
CA GLN A 192 -10.75 7.89 -13.86
C GLN A 192 -10.23 8.38 -12.50
N LYS A 193 -11.12 8.81 -11.60
CA LYS A 193 -10.74 9.37 -10.28
C LYS A 193 -10.16 8.33 -9.33
N TYR A 194 -10.67 7.10 -9.39
CA TYR A 194 -10.06 5.98 -8.67
C TYR A 194 -8.66 5.65 -9.21
N ASP A 195 -8.47 5.64 -10.53
CA ASP A 195 -7.17 5.40 -11.15
C ASP A 195 -6.17 6.53 -10.87
N GLU A 196 -6.60 7.79 -10.93
CA GLU A 196 -5.80 8.95 -10.55
C GLU A 196 -5.32 8.84 -9.09
N ARG A 197 -6.21 8.49 -8.16
CA ARG A 197 -5.86 8.31 -6.75
C ARG A 197 -4.93 7.12 -6.53
N SER A 198 -5.21 5.99 -7.17
CA SER A 198 -4.34 4.82 -7.15
C SER A 198 -2.94 5.17 -7.63
N LYS A 199 -2.83 5.84 -8.78
CA LYS A 199 -1.57 6.25 -9.40
C LYS A 199 -0.79 7.26 -8.54
N GLN A 200 -1.46 8.22 -7.91
CA GLN A 200 -0.83 9.15 -6.97
C GLN A 200 -0.22 8.39 -5.78
N ILE A 201 -1.01 7.53 -5.12
CA ILE A 201 -0.53 6.75 -3.97
C ILE A 201 0.64 5.86 -4.39
N ALA A 202 0.54 5.21 -5.54
CA ALA A 202 1.61 4.40 -6.08
C ALA A 202 2.90 5.19 -6.27
N SER A 203 2.86 6.33 -6.97
CA SER A 203 4.05 7.16 -7.23
C SER A 203 4.73 7.62 -5.94
N GLU A 204 3.94 7.98 -4.94
CA GLU A 204 4.45 8.39 -3.64
C GLU A 204 5.07 7.23 -2.86
N MET A 205 4.48 6.03 -2.88
CA MET A 205 5.06 4.84 -2.22
C MET A 205 6.33 4.39 -2.93
N PHE A 206 6.37 4.35 -4.25
CA PHE A 206 7.59 4.08 -5.00
C PHE A 206 8.68 5.12 -4.72
N TYR A 207 8.34 6.41 -4.66
CA TYR A 207 9.28 7.46 -4.25
C TYR A 207 9.83 7.19 -2.85
N VAL A 208 8.98 6.89 -1.86
CA VAL A 208 9.40 6.61 -0.48
C VAL A 208 10.42 5.47 -0.46
N PHE A 209 10.08 4.33 -1.04
CA PHE A 209 10.95 3.14 -1.00
C PHE A 209 12.21 3.28 -1.85
N SER A 210 12.20 4.11 -2.90
CA SER A 210 13.40 4.44 -3.67
C SER A 210 14.43 5.28 -2.90
N ARG A 211 14.05 5.85 -1.77
CA ARG A 211 14.89 6.73 -0.94
C ARG A 211 15.45 6.07 0.32
N VAL A 212 15.20 4.79 0.50
CA VAL A 212 15.53 4.04 1.73
C VAL A 212 16.78 3.17 1.61
#